data_333994a79023a489153b6f25bc3596f0
#
_entry.id   333994a79023a489153b6f25bc3596f0
#
_cell.length_a   1.000
_cell.length_b   1.000
_cell.length_c   1.000
_cell.angle_alpha   90.00
_cell.angle_beta   90.00
_cell.angle_gamma   90.00
#
_symmetry.space_group_name_H-M   'P 1'
#
loop_
_entity.id
_entity.type
_entity.pdbx_description
1 polymer ?
#
loop_
_entity_poly.entity_id
_entity_poly.type
_entity_poly.pdbx_seq_one_letter_code
_entity_poly.pdbx_strand_id
1 'polypeptide(L)' 'MNFDSIPELHWAFGYPFALLLMAVVSVSLFLIFKARGWL' A
#
# COMPACT_ATOMS: atom_id res chain seq x y z
N MET A 1 9.94 2.12 23.48
CA MET A 1 9.81 1.42 23.21
C MET A 1 10.50 0.98 22.28
N ASN A 2 10.65 0.38 22.02
CA ASN A 2 11.26 -0.20 21.14
C ASN A 2 10.67 -0.16 19.92
N PHE A 3 9.79 0.56 19.68
CA PHE A 3 9.22 0.53 18.48
C PHE A 3 10.06 0.99 17.45
N ASP A 4 10.86 1.93 17.74
CA ASP A 4 11.72 2.40 16.73
C ASP A 4 12.65 1.33 16.37
N SER A 5 12.93 0.51 17.22
CA SER A 5 13.83 -0.51 16.86
C SER A 5 13.09 -1.62 16.23
N ILE A 6 11.84 -1.50 15.94
CA ILE A 6 11.17 -2.53 15.30
C ILE A 6 11.52 -2.56 13.87
N PRO A 7 12.18 -3.54 13.39
CA PRO A 7 12.56 -3.62 11.99
C PRO A 7 11.35 -3.66 11.10
N GLU A 8 10.26 -4.17 11.58
CA GLU A 8 9.11 -4.25 10.77
C GLU A 8 8.66 -2.91 10.30
N LEU A 9 8.86 -1.88 11.08
CA LEU A 9 8.46 -0.57 10.66
C LEU A 9 9.27 -0.14 9.49
N HIS A 10 10.54 -0.38 9.49
CA HIS A 10 11.35 -0.07 8.36
C HIS A 10 10.95 -0.91 7.17
N TRP A 11 10.62 -2.15 7.41
CA TRP A 11 10.23 -3.00 6.32
C TRP A 11 8.94 -2.51 5.69
N ALA A 12 8.02 -1.99 6.47
CA ALA A 12 6.76 -1.55 5.94
C ALA A 12 6.99 -0.44 4.92
N PHE A 13 7.97 0.40 5.17
CA PHE A 13 8.21 1.47 4.25
C PHE A 13 9.20 1.11 3.18
N GLY A 14 10.17 0.28 3.50
CA GLY A 14 11.18 -0.04 2.54
C GLY A 14 10.96 -1.36 1.85
N TYR A 15 9.90 -2.06 2.16
CA TYR A 15 9.67 -3.36 1.60
C TYR A 15 8.99 -3.20 0.26
N PRO A 16 9.65 -3.46 -0.83
CA PRO A 16 9.10 -3.17 -2.14
C PRO A 16 7.85 -3.97 -2.43
N PHE A 17 7.77 -5.18 -1.91
CA PHE A 17 6.61 -5.99 -2.18
C PHE A 17 5.36 -5.36 -1.56
N ALA A 18 5.48 -4.85 -0.35
CA ALA A 18 4.35 -4.22 0.31
C ALA A 18 3.92 -2.98 -0.46
N LEU A 19 4.88 -2.20 -0.92
CA LEU A 19 4.56 -1.00 -1.68
C LEU A 19 3.91 -1.36 -2.99
N LEU A 20 4.39 -2.39 -3.63
CA LEU A 20 3.81 -2.81 -4.88
C LEU A 20 2.37 -3.28 -4.66
N LEU A 21 2.14 -4.04 -3.61
CA LEU A 21 0.81 -4.53 -3.33
C LEU A 21 -0.14 -3.36 -3.08
N MET A 22 0.31 -2.38 -2.31
CA MET A 22 -0.53 -1.23 -2.05
C MET A 22 -0.84 -0.47 -3.32
N ALA A 23 0.14 -0.34 -4.20
CA ALA A 23 -0.07 0.36 -5.44
C ALA A 23 -1.07 -0.39 -6.33
N VAL A 24 -0.94 -1.70 -6.39
CA VAL A 24 -1.83 -2.50 -7.21
C VAL A 24 -3.26 -2.37 -6.69
N VAL A 25 -3.44 -2.48 -5.39
CA VAL A 25 -4.78 -2.40 -4.83
C VAL A 25 -5.37 -1.00 -5.07
N SER A 26 -4.57 0.03 -4.87
CA SER A 26 -5.06 1.38 -5.04
C SER A 26 -5.48 1.66 -6.48
N VAL A 27 -4.65 1.27 -7.42
CA VAL A 27 -4.98 1.49 -8.81
C VAL A 27 -6.20 0.67 -9.21
N SER A 28 -6.29 -0.55 -8.71
CA SER A 28 -7.42 -1.40 -9.03
C SER A 28 -8.72 -0.76 -8.55
N LEU A 29 -8.73 -0.27 -7.33
CA LEU A 29 -9.93 0.36 -6.80
C LEU A 29 -10.27 1.61 -7.60
N PHE A 30 -9.27 2.39 -7.96
CA PHE A 30 -9.53 3.59 -8.73
C PHE A 30 -10.19 3.23 -10.07
N LEU A 31 -9.67 2.22 -10.74
CA LEU A 31 -10.21 1.84 -12.02
C LEU A 31 -11.62 1.28 -11.89
N ILE A 32 -11.87 0.52 -10.85
CA ILE A 32 -13.18 -0.04 -10.63
C ILE A 32 -14.20 1.08 -10.37
N PHE A 33 -13.84 2.02 -9.50
CA PHE A 33 -14.76 3.11 -9.19
C PHE A 33 -15.01 3.96 -10.41
N LYS A 34 -13.98 4.19 -11.21
CA LYS A 34 -14.16 5.00 -12.38
C LYS A 34 -15.03 4.28 -13.41
N ALA A 35 -14.85 3.00 -13.55
CA ALA A 35 -15.63 2.23 -14.50
C ALA A 35 -17.10 2.21 -14.09
N ARG A 36 -17.36 2.27 -12.80
CA ARG A 36 -18.73 2.25 -12.33
C ARG A 36 -19.33 3.65 -12.27
N GLY A 37 -18.57 4.64 -12.63
CA GLY A 37 -19.11 5.99 -12.62
C GLY A 37 -19.12 6.61 -11.24
N TRP A 38 -18.40 6.05 -10.29
CA TRP A 38 -18.37 6.60 -8.95
C TRP A 38 -17.37 7.75 -8.83
N LEU A 39 -16.46 7.88 -9.71
CA LEU A 39 -15.46 8.95 -9.68
C LEU A 39 -15.59 9.83 -10.91
#